data_6e3ba73ef25d905572d31eb8f4066b65
#
_entry.id   6e3ba73ef25d905572d31eb8f4066b65
#
_cell.length_a   1.000
_cell.length_b   1.000
_cell.length_c   1.000
_cell.angle_alpha   90.00
_cell.angle_beta   90.00
_cell.angle_gamma   90.00
#
_symmetry.space_group_name_H-M   'P 1'
#
loop_
_entity.id
_entity.type
_entity.pdbx_description
1 polymer ?
#
loop_
_entity_poly.entity_id
_entity_poly.type
_entity_poly.pdbx_seq_one_letter_code
_entity_poly.pdbx_strand_id
1 'polypeptide(L)'
;MVIVPCSSNSLGAIASGYGDELLTRAAAVCLKEKFPLVIAHREAPLNRIDLRNMMELHDAGAIICPTNPGFYLHPRSVDDIVDFMTARLLDCIGVQHSVSKRWDQELADQHAAKSARRSEGG
;
A
#
# COMPACT_ATOMS: atom_id res chain seq x y z
N MET A 1 3.04 3.68 -11.99
CA MET A 1 3.55 2.29 -11.92
C MET A 1 3.36 1.75 -10.51
N VAL A 2 2.98 0.48 -10.35
CA VAL A 2 2.93 -0.20 -9.05
C VAL A 2 3.75 -1.48 -9.15
N ILE A 3 4.59 -1.74 -8.14
CA ILE A 3 5.33 -3.00 -8.02
C ILE A 3 4.71 -3.74 -6.84
N VAL A 4 3.95 -4.81 -7.13
CA VAL A 4 3.20 -5.58 -6.13
C VAL A 4 3.23 -7.08 -6.41
N PRO A 5 3.75 -7.90 -5.49
CA PRO A 5 4.59 -7.49 -4.37
C PRO A 5 5.99 -7.05 -4.83
N CYS A 6 6.63 -6.16 -4.07
CA CYS A 6 8.03 -5.82 -4.24
C CYS A 6 8.89 -6.62 -3.27
N SER A 7 9.81 -7.43 -3.78
CA SER A 7 10.79 -8.15 -2.96
C SER A 7 11.94 -7.25 -2.50
N SER A 8 12.68 -7.68 -1.48
CA SER A 8 13.91 -6.99 -1.04
C SER A 8 14.96 -6.91 -2.15
N ASN A 9 15.04 -7.91 -3.04
CA ASN A 9 15.92 -7.87 -4.21
C ASN A 9 15.53 -6.73 -5.16
N SER A 10 14.25 -6.64 -5.53
CA SER A 10 13.77 -5.57 -6.41
C SER A 10 13.92 -4.20 -5.75
N LEU A 11 13.58 -4.10 -4.46
CA LEU A 11 13.75 -2.88 -3.66
C LEU A 11 15.21 -2.39 -3.70
N GLY A 12 16.15 -3.28 -3.41
CA GLY A 12 17.59 -2.96 -3.40
C GLY A 12 18.13 -2.60 -4.79
N ALA A 13 17.69 -3.30 -5.83
CA ALA A 13 18.09 -3.02 -7.21
C ALA A 13 17.62 -1.62 -7.66
N ILE A 14 16.35 -1.28 -7.37
CA ILE A 14 15.82 0.04 -7.72
C ILE A 14 16.51 1.14 -6.91
N ALA A 15 16.72 0.95 -5.60
CA ALA A 15 17.36 1.93 -4.72
C ALA A 15 18.82 2.20 -5.10
N SER A 16 19.53 1.18 -5.63
CA SER A 16 20.91 1.33 -6.10
C SER A 16 21.02 1.87 -7.54
N GLY A 17 19.90 2.08 -8.22
CA GLY A 17 19.90 2.49 -9.63
C GLY A 17 20.30 1.39 -10.60
N TYR A 18 20.32 0.13 -10.15
CA TYR A 18 20.64 -1.02 -10.99
C TYR A 18 19.50 -1.32 -11.96
N GLY A 19 19.78 -1.29 -13.26
CA GLY A 19 18.76 -1.29 -14.31
C GLY A 19 18.90 -2.41 -15.34
N ASP A 20 19.28 -3.63 -14.94
CA ASP A 20 19.46 -4.76 -15.87
C ASP A 20 18.14 -5.37 -16.34
N GLU A 21 17.09 -5.26 -15.55
CA GLU A 21 15.79 -5.82 -15.84
C GLU A 21 14.79 -4.75 -16.25
N LEU A 22 13.76 -5.14 -17.02
CA LEU A 22 12.71 -4.23 -17.47
C LEU A 22 12.00 -3.55 -16.30
N LEU A 23 11.74 -4.26 -15.21
CA LEU A 23 11.09 -3.73 -14.01
C LEU A 23 11.91 -2.59 -13.39
N THR A 24 13.20 -2.80 -13.17
CA THR A 24 14.09 -1.80 -12.54
C THR A 24 14.31 -0.59 -13.44
N ARG A 25 14.39 -0.82 -14.75
CA ARG A 25 14.48 0.27 -15.76
C ARG A 25 13.21 1.10 -15.79
N ALA A 26 12.04 0.46 -15.76
CA ALA A 26 10.77 1.18 -15.75
C ALA A 26 10.60 2.00 -14.45
N ALA A 27 11.00 1.46 -13.31
CA ALA A 27 11.01 2.18 -12.04
C ALA A 27 11.94 3.39 -12.07
N ALA A 28 13.15 3.24 -12.63
CA ALA A 28 14.10 4.33 -12.80
C ALA A 28 13.54 5.45 -13.69
N VAL A 29 12.82 5.10 -14.76
CA VAL A 29 12.14 6.09 -15.61
C VAL A 29 11.05 6.82 -14.82
N CYS A 30 10.24 6.11 -14.03
CA CYS A 30 9.22 6.74 -13.18
C CYS A 30 9.83 7.77 -12.23
N LEU A 31 10.92 7.41 -11.54
CA LEU A 31 11.62 8.33 -10.63
C LEU A 31 12.18 9.54 -11.36
N LYS A 32 12.85 9.32 -12.50
CA LYS A 32 13.44 10.38 -13.31
C LYS A 32 12.41 11.37 -13.85
N GLU A 33 11.33 10.85 -14.41
CA GLU A 33 10.28 11.66 -15.04
C GLU A 33 9.20 12.14 -14.05
N LYS A 34 9.35 11.81 -12.75
CA LYS A 34 8.39 12.15 -11.69
C LYS A 34 7.00 11.55 -11.90
N PHE A 35 6.93 10.39 -12.56
CA PHE A 35 5.71 9.61 -12.62
C PHE A 35 5.45 8.89 -11.30
N PRO A 36 4.18 8.69 -10.89
CA PRO A 36 3.86 7.95 -9.68
C PRO A 36 4.47 6.54 -9.70
N LEU A 37 5.28 6.22 -8.70
CA LEU A 37 5.85 4.90 -8.45
C LEU A 37 5.46 4.44 -7.06
N VAL A 38 4.72 3.33 -6.97
CA VAL A 38 4.30 2.73 -5.70
C VAL A 38 5.05 1.42 -5.50
N ILE A 39 5.70 1.30 -4.36
CA ILE A 39 6.45 0.13 -3.92
C ILE A 39 5.64 -0.60 -2.85
N ALA A 40 4.95 -1.66 -3.24
CA ALA A 40 4.20 -2.52 -2.33
C ALA A 40 5.11 -3.61 -1.78
N HIS A 41 6.01 -3.23 -0.88
CA HIS A 41 6.99 -4.14 -0.29
C HIS A 41 6.32 -5.15 0.65
N ARG A 42 6.75 -6.42 0.55
CA ARG A 42 6.29 -7.50 1.41
C ARG A 42 7.48 -8.32 1.88
N GLU A 43 7.90 -8.05 3.11
CA GLU A 43 8.92 -8.80 3.84
C GLU A 43 8.70 -8.68 5.35
N ALA A 44 9.08 -9.70 6.09
CA ALA A 44 9.04 -9.69 7.55
C ALA A 44 10.04 -10.72 8.13
N PRO A 45 10.90 -10.33 9.09
CA PRO A 45 11.13 -8.97 9.58
C PRO A 45 11.90 -8.11 8.58
N LEU A 46 11.84 -6.80 8.74
CA LEU A 46 12.67 -5.88 7.98
C LEU A 46 14.06 -5.77 8.62
N ASN A 47 15.09 -5.73 7.78
CA ASN A 47 16.45 -5.44 8.20
C ASN A 47 16.82 -3.97 7.92
N ARG A 48 17.98 -3.55 8.42
CA ARG A 48 18.46 -2.17 8.22
C ARG A 48 18.64 -1.80 6.75
N ILE A 49 19.01 -2.77 5.89
CA ILE A 49 19.23 -2.52 4.48
C ILE A 49 17.90 -2.24 3.78
N ASP A 50 16.84 -3.01 4.07
CA ASP A 50 15.50 -2.77 3.55
C ASP A 50 14.99 -1.38 3.95
N LEU A 51 15.12 -1.03 5.23
CA LEU A 51 14.70 0.27 5.74
C LEU A 51 15.44 1.43 5.07
N ARG A 52 16.75 1.30 4.89
CA ARG A 52 17.54 2.31 4.17
C ARG A 52 17.09 2.44 2.72
N ASN A 53 16.89 1.32 2.02
CA ASN A 53 16.45 1.33 0.63
C ASN A 53 15.05 1.95 0.47
N MET A 54 14.15 1.72 1.43
CA MET A 54 12.84 2.37 1.48
C MET A 54 12.98 3.90 1.64
N MET A 55 13.86 4.35 2.53
CA MET A 55 14.13 5.78 2.72
C MET A 55 14.67 6.43 1.45
N GLU A 56 15.69 5.82 0.82
CA GLU A 56 16.29 6.31 -0.43
C GLU A 56 15.22 6.46 -1.53
N LEU A 57 14.36 5.44 -1.70
CA LEU A 57 13.30 5.49 -2.70
C LEU A 57 12.21 6.49 -2.36
N HIS A 58 11.86 6.63 -1.08
CA HIS A 58 10.92 7.65 -0.63
C HIS A 58 11.44 9.06 -0.92
N ASP A 59 12.69 9.34 -0.59
CA ASP A 59 13.35 10.62 -0.84
C ASP A 59 13.46 10.92 -2.34
N ALA A 60 13.63 9.88 -3.17
CA ALA A 60 13.61 9.99 -4.63
C ALA A 60 12.20 10.24 -5.22
N GLY A 61 11.14 10.11 -4.41
CA GLY A 61 9.76 10.41 -4.79
C GLY A 61 8.86 9.18 -4.97
N ALA A 62 9.31 7.97 -4.63
CA ALA A 62 8.44 6.80 -4.61
C ALA A 62 7.49 6.82 -3.40
N ILE A 63 6.33 6.20 -3.56
CA ILE A 63 5.39 5.94 -2.47
C ILE A 63 5.69 4.55 -1.91
N ILE A 64 6.11 4.49 -0.66
CA ILE A 64 6.32 3.22 0.03
C ILE A 64 4.99 2.80 0.67
N CYS A 65 4.39 1.74 0.13
CA CYS A 65 3.10 1.21 0.55
C CYS A 65 3.24 -0.29 0.90
N PRO A 66 3.72 -0.63 2.09
CA PRO A 66 3.86 -2.03 2.49
C PRO A 66 2.51 -2.75 2.47
N THR A 67 2.51 -4.04 2.12
CA THR A 67 1.29 -4.85 2.07
C THR A 67 0.86 -5.30 3.46
N ASN A 68 0.59 -4.33 4.33
CA ASN A 68 0.15 -4.55 5.72
C ASN A 68 -1.39 -4.45 5.79
N PRO A 69 -2.10 -5.56 6.03
CA PRO A 69 -3.56 -5.52 6.08
C PRO A 69 -4.08 -4.79 7.31
N GLY A 70 -5.22 -4.10 7.14
CA GLY A 70 -5.90 -3.38 8.21
C GLY A 70 -6.82 -4.29 9.04
N PHE A 71 -6.27 -5.13 9.90
CA PHE A 71 -7.06 -6.05 10.74
C PHE A 71 -8.07 -5.34 11.67
N TYR A 72 -7.85 -4.06 11.98
CA TYR A 72 -8.80 -3.25 12.76
C TYR A 72 -10.16 -3.07 12.08
N LEU A 73 -10.25 -3.33 10.79
CA LEU A 73 -11.50 -3.33 10.01
C LEU A 73 -12.30 -4.63 10.15
N HIS A 74 -11.83 -5.57 10.97
CA HIS A 74 -12.47 -6.87 11.21
C HIS A 74 -12.79 -7.66 9.93
N PRO A 75 -11.78 -7.94 9.07
CA PRO A 75 -11.99 -8.70 7.83
C PRO A 75 -12.56 -10.09 8.16
N ARG A 76 -13.54 -10.54 7.39
CA ARG A 76 -14.23 -11.83 7.57
C ARG A 76 -13.70 -12.90 6.63
N SER A 77 -12.97 -12.49 5.61
CA SER A 77 -12.42 -13.36 4.57
C SER A 77 -11.05 -12.87 4.12
N VAL A 78 -10.33 -13.72 3.40
CA VAL A 78 -9.09 -13.32 2.74
C VAL A 78 -9.35 -12.29 1.64
N ASP A 79 -10.49 -12.41 0.95
CA ASP A 79 -10.88 -11.46 -0.10
C ASP A 79 -11.05 -10.04 0.47
N ASP A 80 -11.57 -9.92 1.70
CA ASP A 80 -11.66 -8.62 2.38
C ASP A 80 -10.28 -7.97 2.57
N ILE A 81 -9.27 -8.78 2.91
CA ILE A 81 -7.88 -8.31 3.07
C ILE A 81 -7.30 -7.88 1.71
N VAL A 82 -7.54 -8.68 0.67
CA VAL A 82 -7.10 -8.39 -0.69
C VAL A 82 -7.76 -7.11 -1.21
N ASP A 83 -9.05 -6.96 -1.01
CA ASP A 83 -9.80 -5.77 -1.41
C ASP A 83 -9.27 -4.52 -0.71
N PHE A 84 -9.02 -4.59 0.60
CA PHE A 84 -8.43 -3.49 1.35
C PHE A 84 -7.08 -3.06 0.78
N MET A 85 -6.17 -4.02 0.55
CA MET A 85 -4.85 -3.72 0.00
C MET A 85 -4.93 -3.19 -1.43
N THR A 86 -5.81 -3.76 -2.25
CA THR A 86 -6.04 -3.32 -3.64
C THR A 86 -6.54 -1.88 -3.67
N ALA A 87 -7.53 -1.55 -2.84
CA ALA A 87 -8.05 -0.19 -2.73
C ALA A 87 -6.95 0.80 -2.36
N ARG A 88 -6.12 0.49 -1.36
CA ARG A 88 -5.00 1.35 -0.94
C ARG A 88 -3.98 1.58 -2.05
N LEU A 89 -3.65 0.56 -2.84
CA LEU A 89 -2.73 0.69 -3.97
C LEU A 89 -3.33 1.55 -5.09
N LEU A 90 -4.62 1.37 -5.39
CA LEU A 90 -5.33 2.17 -6.39
C LEU A 90 -5.42 3.65 -5.97
N ASP A 91 -5.69 3.93 -4.69
CA ASP A 91 -5.65 5.28 -4.13
C ASP A 91 -4.28 5.95 -4.33
N CYS A 92 -3.20 5.20 -4.06
CA CYS A 92 -1.83 5.72 -4.18
C CYS A 92 -1.47 6.14 -5.62
N ILE A 93 -2.08 5.54 -6.63
CA ILE A 93 -1.85 5.89 -8.04
C ILE A 93 -2.96 6.77 -8.63
N GLY A 94 -3.93 7.18 -7.82
CA GLY A 94 -5.02 8.08 -8.24
C GLY A 94 -6.05 7.44 -9.17
N VAL A 95 -6.19 6.11 -9.16
CA VAL A 95 -7.21 5.39 -9.93
C VAL A 95 -8.52 5.38 -9.16
N GLN A 96 -9.58 5.90 -9.78
CA GLN A 96 -10.92 5.82 -9.20
C GLN A 96 -11.42 4.39 -9.20
N HIS A 97 -11.93 3.93 -8.05
CA HIS A 97 -12.43 2.57 -7.88
C HIS A 97 -13.61 2.51 -6.91
N SER A 98 -14.28 1.38 -6.88
CA SER A 98 -15.39 1.10 -5.95
C SER A 98 -15.08 -0.01 -4.93
N VAL A 99 -13.83 -0.47 -4.89
CA VAL A 99 -13.41 -1.61 -4.05
C VAL A 99 -13.58 -1.30 -2.56
N SER A 100 -13.35 -0.05 -2.14
CA SER A 100 -13.45 0.38 -0.74
C SER A 100 -14.86 0.76 -0.27
N LYS A 101 -15.84 0.93 -1.17
CA LYS A 101 -17.21 1.38 -0.79
C LYS A 101 -17.88 0.48 0.24
N ARG A 102 -17.55 -0.79 0.25
CA ARG A 102 -18.05 -1.75 1.21
C ARG A 102 -17.53 -1.47 2.63
N TRP A 103 -16.27 -1.06 2.75
CA TRP A 103 -15.62 -0.73 4.01
C TRP A 103 -16.12 0.60 4.61
N ASP A 104 -16.27 1.61 3.78
CA ASP A 104 -16.79 2.91 4.19
C ASP A 104 -18.22 2.79 4.71
N GLN A 105 -19.03 1.94 4.10
CA GLN A 105 -20.41 1.68 4.51
C GLN A 105 -20.49 0.88 5.82
N GLU A 106 -19.67 -0.18 5.97
CA GLU A 106 -19.59 -0.97 7.20
C GLU A 106 -19.07 -0.13 8.39
N LEU A 107 -18.10 0.76 8.16
CA LEU A 107 -17.60 1.69 9.19
C LEU A 107 -18.67 2.71 9.60
N ALA A 108 -19.41 3.25 8.64
CA ALA A 108 -20.52 4.16 8.92
C ALA A 108 -21.63 3.48 9.74
N ASP A 109 -21.99 2.24 9.39
CA ASP A 109 -22.98 1.43 10.10
C ASP A 109 -22.52 1.07 11.53
N GLN A 110 -21.25 0.76 11.72
CA GLN A 110 -20.67 0.50 13.05
C GLN A 110 -20.67 1.76 13.93
N HIS A 111 -20.36 2.92 13.37
CA HIS A 111 -20.42 4.19 14.08
C HIS A 111 -21.86 4.56 14.46
N ALA A 112 -22.83 4.35 13.58
CA ALA A 112 -24.23 4.57 13.83
C ALA A 112 -24.76 3.65 14.95
N ALA A 113 -24.44 2.35 14.91
CA ALA A 113 -24.83 1.38 15.94
C ALA A 113 -24.21 1.69 17.32
N LYS A 114 -22.97 2.20 17.34
CA LYS A 114 -22.27 2.57 18.58
C LYS A 114 -22.84 3.85 19.19
N SER A 115 -23.29 4.78 18.37
CA SER A 115 -23.96 6.01 18.78
C SER A 115 -25.35 5.71 19.37
N ALA A 116 -26.11 4.83 18.73
CA ALA A 116 -27.46 4.43 19.21
C ALA A 116 -27.38 3.76 20.60
N ARG A 117 -26.42 2.88 20.82
CA ARG A 117 -26.22 2.23 22.14
C ARG A 117 -25.79 3.19 23.25
N ARG A 118 -25.16 4.31 22.92
CA ARG A 118 -24.79 5.34 23.90
C ARG A 118 -25.98 6.24 24.29
N SER A 119 -26.98 6.40 23.43
CA SER A 119 -28.18 7.18 23.69
C SER A 119 -29.25 6.39 24.47
N GLU A 120 -29.18 5.06 24.49
CA GLU A 120 -30.14 4.20 25.24
C GLU A 120 -29.63 3.84 26.66
N GLY A 121 -28.39 4.14 27.00
CA GLY A 121 -27.78 3.84 28.30
C GLY A 121 -27.57 5.05 29.24
N GLY A 122 -28.18 6.20 28.93
CA GLY A 122 -28.23 7.41 29.74
C GLY A 122 -29.69 7.72 30.10
#